data_5bd81198feeec509011cc6c4eeffe8a8
#
_entry.id   5bd81198feeec509011cc6c4eeffe8a8
#
_cell.length_a   1.000
_cell.length_b   1.000
_cell.length_c   1.000
_cell.angle_alpha   90.00
_cell.angle_beta   90.00
_cell.angle_gamma   90.00
#
_symmetry.space_group_name_H-M   'P 1'
#
loop_
_entity.id
_entity.type
_entity.pdbx_description
1 polymer ?
#
loop_
_entity_poly.entity_id
_entity_poly.type
_entity_poly.pdbx_seq_one_letter_code
_entity_poly.pdbx_strand_id
1 'polypeptide(L)'
;FRFIDALPGKKYLLKGNHDYWWNTAAKMERFFREHELTTMEILHNNCKFYGELALCGTRGWFYELDNQGTHNEKVLLREIGRLESSLKAAGEHEKLVFLHYPPLYQGYRCPEILRLLKEYGVKLCCYGHLHGASHRRAIEGMWDGTEFSLVSADYLKFVPKKICE
;
A
#
# COMPACT_ATOMS: atom_id res chain seq x y z
N PHE A 1 8.99 -17.33 -4.27
CA PHE A 1 9.56 -16.58 -3.15
C PHE A 1 11.09 -16.67 -3.10
N ARG A 2 11.71 -17.85 -3.19
CA ARG A 2 13.19 -18.00 -3.14
C ARG A 2 13.92 -17.09 -4.13
N PHE A 3 13.43 -16.98 -5.37
CA PHE A 3 14.00 -16.05 -6.36
C PHE A 3 13.99 -14.60 -5.87
N ILE A 4 12.85 -14.15 -5.32
CA ILE A 4 12.70 -12.78 -4.80
C ILE A 4 13.56 -12.57 -3.56
N ASP A 5 13.62 -13.57 -2.67
CA ASP A 5 14.44 -13.52 -1.46
C ASP A 5 15.93 -13.38 -1.77
N ALA A 6 16.40 -14.03 -2.83
CA ALA A 6 17.79 -13.98 -3.28
C ALA A 6 18.22 -12.64 -3.91
N LEU A 7 17.28 -11.78 -4.28
CA LEU A 7 17.62 -10.43 -4.78
C LEU A 7 18.21 -9.57 -3.66
N PRO A 8 19.06 -8.57 -3.97
CA PRO A 8 19.64 -7.68 -2.99
C PRO A 8 18.58 -6.88 -2.20
N GLY A 9 18.86 -6.60 -0.93
CA GLY A 9 18.07 -5.74 -0.06
C GLY A 9 16.85 -6.40 0.55
N LYS A 10 16.18 -5.71 1.47
CA LYS A 10 14.92 -6.13 2.09
C LYS A 10 13.74 -5.93 1.15
N LYS A 11 12.76 -6.82 1.22
CA LYS A 11 11.52 -6.78 0.44
C LYS A 11 10.34 -6.66 1.39
N TYR A 12 9.57 -5.60 1.21
CA TYR A 12 8.33 -5.39 1.95
C TYR A 12 7.15 -5.73 1.05
N LEU A 13 6.37 -6.74 1.45
CA LEU A 13 5.25 -7.26 0.67
C LEU A 13 3.93 -6.71 1.20
N LEU A 14 3.13 -6.19 0.32
CA LEU A 14 1.78 -5.71 0.59
C LEU A 14 0.78 -6.54 -0.20
N LYS A 15 -0.30 -7.00 0.48
CA LYS A 15 -1.32 -7.85 -0.13
C LYS A 15 -2.21 -7.06 -1.10
N GLY A 16 -2.36 -7.59 -2.32
CA GLY A 16 -3.37 -7.15 -3.28
C GLY A 16 -4.68 -7.93 -3.18
N ASN A 17 -5.62 -7.64 -4.07
CA ASN A 17 -6.92 -8.32 -4.12
C ASN A 17 -6.86 -9.68 -4.83
N HIS A 18 -5.89 -9.92 -5.70
CA HIS A 18 -5.68 -11.19 -6.40
C HIS A 18 -4.71 -12.14 -5.72
N ASP A 19 -4.17 -11.79 -4.54
CA ASP A 19 -3.28 -12.66 -3.76
C ASP A 19 -4.10 -13.70 -2.97
N TYR A 20 -4.78 -14.59 -3.68
CA TYR A 20 -5.65 -15.63 -3.10
C TYR A 20 -4.89 -16.67 -2.27
N TRP A 21 -3.63 -16.89 -2.59
CA TRP A 21 -2.69 -17.75 -1.86
C TRP A 21 -2.27 -17.18 -0.50
N TRP A 22 -2.44 -15.89 -0.30
CA TRP A 22 -2.11 -15.18 0.94
C TRP A 22 -3.29 -15.21 1.91
N ASN A 23 -3.21 -16.00 2.96
CA ASN A 23 -4.23 -16.11 3.99
C ASN A 23 -4.19 -14.90 4.97
N THR A 24 -3.36 -15.03 6.04
CA THR A 24 -3.16 -13.98 7.05
C THR A 24 -1.69 -13.60 7.12
N ALA A 25 -1.40 -12.38 7.64
CA ALA A 25 -0.01 -11.94 7.83
C ALA A 25 0.78 -12.96 8.67
N ALA A 26 0.22 -13.43 9.79
CA ALA A 26 0.86 -14.40 10.68
C ALA A 26 1.18 -15.74 9.98
N LYS A 27 0.30 -16.24 9.09
CA LYS A 27 0.59 -17.45 8.30
C LYS A 27 1.70 -17.21 7.29
N MET A 28 1.75 -16.04 6.66
CA MET A 28 2.80 -15.68 5.73
C MET A 28 4.16 -15.52 6.42
N GLU A 29 4.18 -14.85 7.56
CA GLU A 29 5.40 -14.69 8.37
C GLU A 29 5.93 -16.05 8.85
N ARG A 30 5.03 -16.95 9.25
CA ARG A 30 5.41 -18.33 9.58
C ARG A 30 6.00 -19.04 8.38
N PHE A 31 5.37 -18.96 7.22
CA PHE A 31 5.87 -19.53 5.97
C PHE A 31 7.27 -19.00 5.63
N PHE A 32 7.53 -17.71 5.78
CA PHE A 32 8.86 -17.13 5.54
C PHE A 32 9.91 -17.73 6.49
N ARG A 33 9.59 -17.87 7.77
CA ARG A 33 10.50 -18.51 8.73
C ARG A 33 10.77 -19.99 8.42
N GLU A 34 9.73 -20.77 8.12
CA GLU A 34 9.83 -22.20 7.80
C GLU A 34 10.65 -22.47 6.53
N HIS A 35 10.69 -21.50 5.60
CA HIS A 35 11.42 -21.62 4.34
C HIS A 35 12.70 -20.77 4.28
N GLU A 36 13.12 -20.24 5.44
CA GLU A 36 14.35 -19.43 5.58
C GLU A 36 14.41 -18.22 4.65
N LEU A 37 13.25 -17.59 4.34
CA LEU A 37 13.14 -16.39 3.53
C LEU A 37 13.41 -15.15 4.41
N THR A 38 14.68 -14.81 4.56
CA THR A 38 15.15 -13.87 5.59
C THR A 38 15.09 -12.39 5.20
N THR A 39 14.91 -12.11 3.91
CA THR A 39 14.89 -10.73 3.38
C THR A 39 13.48 -10.21 3.14
N MET A 40 12.46 -11.04 3.38
CA MET A 40 11.05 -10.73 3.10
C MET A 40 10.29 -10.41 4.37
N GLU A 41 9.58 -9.31 4.37
CA GLU A 41 8.74 -8.86 5.48
C GLU A 41 7.38 -8.38 4.95
N ILE A 42 6.35 -8.37 5.82
CA ILE A 42 5.01 -7.94 5.44
C ILE A 42 4.76 -6.52 5.91
N LEU A 43 4.26 -5.69 4.99
CA LEU A 43 3.68 -4.39 5.27
C LEU A 43 2.16 -4.56 5.32
N HIS A 44 1.56 -4.37 6.51
CA HIS A 44 0.13 -4.65 6.71
C HIS A 44 -0.58 -3.56 7.51
N ASN A 45 -0.34 -3.47 8.80
CA ASN A 45 -0.83 -2.44 9.72
C ASN A 45 0.31 -1.96 10.63
N ASN A 46 1.51 -2.17 10.19
CA ASN A 46 2.78 -1.85 10.81
C ASN A 46 3.51 -0.77 9.98
N CYS A 47 4.64 -0.35 10.48
CA CYS A 47 5.57 0.51 9.78
C CYS A 47 6.91 -0.21 9.62
N LYS A 48 7.63 0.07 8.55
CA LYS A 48 9.01 -0.34 8.31
C LYS A 48 9.86 0.90 8.12
N PHE A 49 11.15 0.80 8.39
CA PHE A 49 12.05 1.94 8.30
C PHE A 49 13.15 1.70 7.26
N TYR A 50 13.45 2.75 6.52
CA TYR A 50 14.57 2.82 5.60
C TYR A 50 15.29 4.18 5.83
N GLY A 51 16.41 4.15 6.55
CA GLY A 51 17.01 5.38 7.05
C GLY A 51 16.01 6.19 7.89
N GLU A 52 15.86 7.46 7.54
CA GLU A 52 14.90 8.37 8.19
C GLU A 52 13.47 8.26 7.64
N LEU A 53 13.25 7.39 6.65
CA LEU A 53 11.94 7.22 6.05
C LEU A 53 11.14 6.12 6.73
N ALA A 54 9.87 6.39 6.99
CA ALA A 54 8.89 5.43 7.47
C ALA A 54 8.04 4.92 6.30
N LEU A 55 8.13 3.62 6.03
CA LEU A 55 7.32 2.92 5.02
C LEU A 55 6.05 2.41 5.68
N CYS A 56 4.96 3.08 5.43
CA CYS A 56 3.63 2.78 5.97
C CYS A 56 2.73 2.21 4.88
N GLY A 57 1.69 1.49 5.28
CA GLY A 57 0.72 1.04 4.30
C GLY A 57 -0.21 -0.06 4.77
N THR A 58 -1.20 -0.28 3.93
CA THR A 58 -2.17 -1.36 4.03
C THR A 58 -2.72 -1.66 2.65
N ARG A 59 -3.54 -2.70 2.51
CA ARG A 59 -4.21 -2.96 1.24
C ARG A 59 -5.07 -1.79 0.77
N GLY A 60 -5.66 -1.02 1.68
CA GLY A 60 -6.69 -0.04 1.37
C GLY A 60 -7.99 -0.70 0.95
N TRP A 61 -8.96 0.12 0.60
CA TRP A 61 -10.26 -0.31 0.06
C TRP A 61 -10.90 0.84 -0.70
N PHE A 62 -11.75 0.51 -1.67
CA PHE A 62 -12.64 1.48 -2.29
C PHE A 62 -14.02 0.84 -2.55
N TYR A 63 -15.03 1.68 -2.65
CA TYR A 63 -16.35 1.24 -3.09
C TYR A 63 -16.40 1.19 -4.62
N GLU A 64 -16.71 0.05 -5.19
CA GLU A 64 -17.28 0.04 -6.52
C GLU A 64 -18.69 0.62 -6.42
N LEU A 65 -19.03 1.58 -7.29
CA LEU A 65 -20.29 2.32 -7.25
C LEU A 65 -21.53 1.41 -7.22
N ASP A 66 -21.41 0.19 -7.71
CA ASP A 66 -22.48 -0.80 -7.76
C ASP A 66 -22.57 -1.72 -6.52
N ASN A 67 -21.67 -1.57 -5.54
CA ASN A 67 -21.57 -2.51 -4.41
C ASN A 67 -21.55 -1.79 -3.06
N GLN A 68 -22.56 -0.95 -2.81
CA GLN A 68 -22.78 -0.22 -1.55
C GLN A 68 -23.47 -1.11 -0.51
N GLY A 69 -22.76 -2.11 0.04
CA GLY A 69 -23.29 -2.97 1.09
C GLY A 69 -22.56 -2.76 2.43
N THR A 70 -23.25 -3.09 3.54
CA THR A 70 -22.70 -3.05 4.91
C THR A 70 -21.38 -3.82 5.06
N HIS A 71 -21.12 -4.79 4.20
CA HIS A 71 -19.85 -5.52 4.15
C HIS A 71 -18.70 -4.62 3.73
N ASN A 72 -18.89 -3.82 2.67
CA ASN A 72 -17.86 -2.91 2.16
C ASN A 72 -17.52 -1.81 3.17
N GLU A 73 -18.50 -1.26 3.87
CA GLU A 73 -18.27 -0.32 4.96
C GLU A 73 -17.37 -0.90 6.05
N LYS A 74 -17.67 -2.10 6.54
CA LYS A 74 -16.86 -2.77 7.57
C LYS A 74 -15.43 -3.03 7.09
N VAL A 75 -15.25 -3.38 5.82
CA VAL A 75 -13.92 -3.58 5.25
C VAL A 75 -13.16 -2.26 5.17
N LEU A 76 -13.80 -1.20 4.69
CA LEU A 76 -13.20 0.14 4.61
C LEU A 76 -12.79 0.64 6.00
N LEU A 77 -13.68 0.60 7.00
CA LEU A 77 -13.37 1.01 8.37
C LEU A 77 -12.17 0.26 8.95
N ARG A 78 -12.07 -1.04 8.67
CA ARG A 78 -10.92 -1.84 9.09
C ARG A 78 -9.63 -1.42 8.39
N GLU A 79 -9.66 -1.12 7.09
CA GLU A 79 -8.48 -0.68 6.36
C GLU A 79 -8.05 0.74 6.78
N ILE A 80 -8.99 1.63 7.09
CA ILE A 80 -8.72 2.94 7.69
C ILE A 80 -7.98 2.78 9.02
N GLY A 81 -8.50 1.95 9.93
CA GLY A 81 -7.84 1.69 11.22
C GLY A 81 -6.45 1.04 11.09
N ARG A 82 -6.25 0.20 10.09
CA ARG A 82 -4.94 -0.39 9.76
C ARG A 82 -3.95 0.65 9.25
N LEU A 83 -4.39 1.53 8.35
CA LEU A 83 -3.55 2.61 7.85
C LEU A 83 -3.18 3.56 8.99
N GLU A 84 -4.12 3.95 9.83
CA GLU A 84 -3.87 4.80 10.98
C GLU A 84 -2.86 4.17 11.95
N SER A 85 -3.00 2.87 12.24
CA SER A 85 -2.04 2.13 13.08
C SER A 85 -0.63 2.14 12.47
N SER A 86 -0.52 1.95 11.15
CA SER A 86 0.74 2.01 10.42
C SER A 86 1.37 3.41 10.50
N LEU A 87 0.58 4.47 10.31
CA LEU A 87 1.03 5.86 10.39
C LEU A 87 1.45 6.27 11.80
N LYS A 88 0.71 5.83 12.84
CA LYS A 88 1.08 6.04 14.25
C LYS A 88 2.41 5.38 14.60
N ALA A 89 2.65 4.17 14.10
CA ALA A 89 3.90 3.46 14.33
C ALA A 89 5.13 4.15 13.70
N ALA A 90 4.94 5.04 12.73
CA ALA A 90 6.00 5.82 12.10
C ALA A 90 6.55 6.95 12.99
N GLY A 91 5.82 7.37 14.04
CA GLY A 91 6.23 8.49 14.89
C GLY A 91 6.49 9.76 14.08
N GLU A 92 7.62 10.41 14.36
CA GLU A 92 8.01 11.68 13.72
C GLU A 92 8.76 11.51 12.38
N HIS A 93 9.02 10.27 11.94
CA HIS A 93 9.73 10.03 10.68
C HIS A 93 8.91 10.52 9.47
N GLU A 94 9.61 10.89 8.41
CA GLU A 94 8.98 11.19 7.13
C GLU A 94 8.27 9.97 6.58
N LYS A 95 7.00 10.12 6.19
CA LYS A 95 6.10 9.02 5.87
C LYS A 95 5.90 8.87 4.37
N LEU A 96 6.21 7.65 3.88
CA LEU A 96 5.82 7.18 2.56
C LEU A 96 4.74 6.11 2.74
N VAL A 97 3.63 6.23 2.04
CA VAL A 97 2.50 5.30 2.13
C VAL A 97 2.40 4.45 0.88
N PHE A 98 2.17 3.16 1.08
CA PHE A 98 1.92 2.19 0.01
C PHE A 98 0.55 1.57 0.20
N LEU A 99 -0.28 1.66 -0.84
CA LEU A 99 -1.63 1.09 -0.87
C LEU A 99 -1.78 0.19 -2.09
N HIS A 100 -2.55 -0.90 -1.98
CA HIS A 100 -2.95 -1.62 -3.17
C HIS A 100 -4.08 -0.88 -3.88
N TYR A 101 -5.17 -0.57 -3.17
CA TYR A 101 -6.27 0.19 -3.74
C TYR A 101 -5.98 1.69 -3.74
N PRO A 102 -6.25 2.40 -4.86
CA PRO A 102 -6.07 3.84 -4.93
C PRO A 102 -7.04 4.56 -3.98
N PRO A 103 -6.56 5.51 -3.15
CA PRO A 103 -7.45 6.32 -2.31
C PRO A 103 -8.18 7.40 -3.10
N LEU A 104 -7.69 7.70 -4.30
CA LEU A 104 -8.35 8.57 -5.27
C LEU A 104 -7.98 8.14 -6.70
N TYR A 105 -8.95 8.26 -7.58
CA TYR A 105 -8.77 8.16 -9.03
C TYR A 105 -9.91 8.94 -9.70
N GLN A 106 -9.87 9.09 -11.02
CA GLN A 106 -10.90 9.86 -11.74
C GLN A 106 -12.31 9.30 -11.46
N GLY A 107 -13.14 10.12 -10.85
CA GLY A 107 -14.51 9.77 -10.46
C GLY A 107 -14.66 9.17 -9.05
N TYR A 108 -13.57 8.98 -8.28
CA TYR A 108 -13.63 8.43 -6.92
C TYR A 108 -12.65 9.09 -5.97
N ARG A 109 -13.07 9.26 -4.74
CA ARG A 109 -12.25 9.69 -3.60
C ARG A 109 -12.68 8.94 -2.34
N CYS A 110 -11.72 8.56 -1.50
CA CYS A 110 -11.95 8.06 -0.16
C CYS A 110 -11.56 9.16 0.85
N PRO A 111 -12.52 9.96 1.34
CA PRO A 111 -12.23 11.11 2.19
C PRO A 111 -11.47 10.73 3.46
N GLU A 112 -11.78 9.58 4.05
CA GLU A 112 -11.21 9.09 5.29
C GLU A 112 -9.71 8.79 5.13
N ILE A 113 -9.33 8.10 4.05
CA ILE A 113 -7.92 7.81 3.77
C ILE A 113 -7.18 9.11 3.43
N LEU A 114 -7.75 9.97 2.57
CA LEU A 114 -7.14 11.25 2.21
C LEU A 114 -6.93 12.14 3.43
N ARG A 115 -7.89 12.19 4.37
CA ARG A 115 -7.75 12.89 5.63
C ARG A 115 -6.57 12.36 6.46
N LEU A 116 -6.43 11.05 6.59
CA LEU A 116 -5.29 10.45 7.30
C LEU A 116 -3.95 10.84 6.65
N LEU A 117 -3.85 10.76 5.32
CA LEU A 117 -2.61 11.14 4.62
C LEU A 117 -2.22 12.58 4.94
N LYS A 118 -3.20 13.49 4.95
CA LYS A 118 -2.98 14.90 5.28
C LYS A 118 -2.63 15.12 6.76
N GLU A 119 -3.40 14.54 7.68
CA GLU A 119 -3.21 14.70 9.14
C GLU A 119 -1.83 14.19 9.59
N TYR A 120 -1.34 13.11 8.99
CA TYR A 120 -0.03 12.54 9.30
C TYR A 120 1.13 13.11 8.45
N GLY A 121 0.87 14.09 7.60
CA GLY A 121 1.88 14.77 6.79
C GLY A 121 2.58 13.83 5.80
N VAL A 122 1.84 12.88 5.21
CA VAL A 122 2.39 11.92 4.24
C VAL A 122 2.90 12.65 3.00
N LYS A 123 4.16 12.42 2.65
CA LYS A 123 4.81 13.07 1.50
C LYS A 123 4.46 12.41 0.18
N LEU A 124 4.47 11.08 0.16
CA LEU A 124 4.21 10.29 -1.04
C LEU A 124 3.27 9.13 -0.73
N CYS A 125 2.26 8.95 -1.57
CA CYS A 125 1.37 7.79 -1.59
C CYS A 125 1.49 7.04 -2.90
N CYS A 126 2.14 5.88 -2.87
CA CYS A 126 2.19 4.95 -3.99
C CYS A 126 1.00 4.01 -3.94
N TYR A 127 0.35 3.76 -5.07
CA TYR A 127 -0.78 2.85 -5.16
C TYR A 127 -0.73 2.01 -6.45
N GLY A 128 -1.37 0.84 -6.40
CA GLY A 128 -1.47 -0.08 -7.53
C GLY A 128 -2.90 -0.25 -8.03
N HIS A 129 -3.29 -1.51 -8.28
CA HIS A 129 -4.63 -1.97 -8.64
C HIS A 129 -5.14 -1.57 -10.02
N LEU A 130 -4.86 -0.36 -10.50
CA LEU A 130 -5.28 0.09 -11.83
C LEU A 130 -4.37 -0.53 -12.88
N HIS A 131 -4.96 -1.34 -13.78
CA HIS A 131 -4.27 -2.03 -14.86
C HIS A 131 -4.87 -1.71 -16.23
N GLY A 132 -4.09 -1.82 -17.29
CA GLY A 132 -4.52 -1.68 -18.66
C GLY A 132 -5.25 -0.37 -18.92
N ALA A 133 -6.48 -0.43 -19.43
CA ALA A 133 -7.27 0.76 -19.76
C ALA A 133 -7.59 1.64 -18.53
N SER A 134 -7.57 1.10 -17.32
CA SER A 134 -7.83 1.85 -16.09
C SER A 134 -6.69 2.79 -15.68
N HIS A 135 -5.49 2.67 -16.27
CA HIS A 135 -4.40 3.65 -16.07
C HIS A 135 -4.85 5.08 -16.34
N ARG A 136 -5.75 5.29 -17.30
CA ARG A 136 -6.28 6.62 -17.64
C ARG A 136 -7.05 7.29 -16.52
N ARG A 137 -7.48 6.52 -15.52
CA ARG A 137 -8.18 7.02 -14.33
C ARG A 137 -7.24 7.36 -13.18
N ALA A 138 -5.95 7.03 -13.29
CA ALA A 138 -4.98 7.34 -12.26
C ALA A 138 -4.88 8.86 -12.06
N ILE A 139 -4.71 9.25 -10.81
CA ILE A 139 -4.36 10.62 -10.43
C ILE A 139 -2.93 10.56 -9.90
N GLU A 140 -2.02 11.26 -10.57
CA GLU A 140 -0.62 11.38 -10.19
C GLU A 140 -0.26 12.83 -9.88
N GLY A 141 0.85 13.02 -9.16
CA GLY A 141 1.34 14.34 -8.74
C GLY A 141 0.72 14.82 -7.43
N MET A 142 0.89 16.10 -7.15
CA MET A 142 0.51 16.72 -5.87
C MET A 142 -1.00 16.88 -5.72
N TRP A 143 -1.51 16.38 -4.61
CA TRP A 143 -2.90 16.57 -4.18
C TRP A 143 -2.93 16.80 -2.67
N ASP A 144 -3.43 17.96 -2.25
CA ASP A 144 -3.62 18.35 -0.84
C ASP A 144 -2.39 18.06 0.07
N GLY A 145 -1.19 18.32 -0.45
CA GLY A 145 0.08 18.17 0.28
C GLY A 145 0.74 16.79 0.20
N THR A 146 0.09 15.80 -0.44
CA THR A 146 0.65 14.48 -0.70
C THR A 146 0.90 14.30 -2.20
N GLU A 147 2.07 13.78 -2.59
CA GLU A 147 2.32 13.33 -3.96
C GLU A 147 1.73 11.94 -4.16
N PHE A 148 0.98 11.73 -5.25
CA PHE A 148 0.39 10.45 -5.62
C PHE A 148 1.13 9.83 -6.81
N SER A 149 1.37 8.53 -6.77
CA SER A 149 2.06 7.81 -7.82
C SER A 149 1.45 6.43 -8.07
N LEU A 150 1.04 6.17 -9.31
CA LEU A 150 0.65 4.82 -9.74
C LEU A 150 1.91 3.96 -9.92
N VAL A 151 1.92 2.78 -9.29
CA VAL A 151 3.04 1.83 -9.37
C VAL A 151 2.61 0.43 -9.82
N SER A 152 1.53 0.34 -10.59
CA SER A 152 1.12 -0.92 -11.22
C SER A 152 2.21 -1.42 -12.18
N ALA A 153 2.52 -2.70 -12.14
CA ALA A 153 3.65 -3.28 -12.86
C ALA A 153 3.59 -3.04 -14.38
N ASP A 154 2.41 -3.22 -14.98
CA ASP A 154 2.18 -2.97 -16.41
C ASP A 154 2.26 -1.48 -16.77
N TYR A 155 1.83 -0.58 -15.87
CA TYR A 155 2.01 0.86 -16.03
C TYR A 155 3.50 1.24 -16.06
N LEU A 156 4.29 0.67 -15.16
CA LEU A 156 5.75 0.86 -15.09
C LEU A 156 6.52 0.02 -16.12
N LYS A 157 5.82 -0.69 -17.04
CA LYS A 157 6.45 -1.58 -18.03
C LYS A 157 7.39 -2.62 -17.37
N PHE A 158 7.01 -3.08 -16.19
CA PHE A 158 7.77 -4.05 -15.36
C PHE A 158 9.18 -3.58 -14.96
N VAL A 159 9.41 -2.26 -14.97
CA VAL A 159 10.66 -1.66 -14.48
C VAL A 159 10.41 -1.05 -13.09
N PRO A 160 11.20 -1.41 -12.07
CA PRO A 160 11.04 -0.82 -10.73
C PRO A 160 11.18 0.70 -10.75
N LYS A 161 10.26 1.41 -10.08
CA LYS A 161 10.35 2.86 -9.89
C LYS A 161 11.20 3.16 -8.66
N LYS A 162 12.27 3.94 -8.84
CA LYS A 162 13.03 4.51 -7.72
C LYS A 162 12.18 5.58 -7.03
N ILE A 163 12.02 5.49 -5.72
CA ILE A 163 11.19 6.39 -4.91
C ILE A 163 12.04 7.35 -4.09
N CYS A 164 13.20 6.91 -3.60
CA CYS A 164 14.14 7.72 -2.82
C CYS A 164 15.58 7.35 -3.15
N GLU A 165 16.50 8.16 -2.74
CA GLU A 165 17.95 7.93 -2.89
C GLU A 165 18.52 7.14 -1.70
#